data_799b5f89ab3c0d824dd11d41e6fc0ed9
#
_entry.id   799b5f89ab3c0d824dd11d41e6fc0ed9
#
_cell.length_a   1.000
_cell.length_b   1.000
_cell.length_c   1.000
_cell.angle_alpha   90.00
_cell.angle_beta   90.00
_cell.angle_gamma   90.00
#
_symmetry.space_group_name_H-M   'P 1'
#
loop_
_entity.id
_entity.type
_entity.pdbx_description
1 polymer ?
#
loop_
_entity_poly.entity_id
_entity_poly.type
_entity_poly.pdbx_seq_one_letter_code
_entity_poly.pdbx_strand_id
1 'polypeptide(L)'
;MVEPSEMAMVPARAPEPTVPPEPYLSRWGAQAEQRRWALQAAVVTIGREASADVVIDGDLLVSRLHSTLERVAGAWTIVDNGVSRNGTFVNGRRVSGRVQLHDRDQIRIGGTVLTFCAPAEIDGLHTLVGEPLPTTARLTPAQHTVLIALCRPYKDELAYATPATNQ
;
A
#
# COMPACT_ATOMS: atom_id res chain seq x y z
N MET A 1 -21.11 16.36 58.78
CA MET A 1 -19.80 16.78 58.22
C MET A 1 -19.50 15.76 57.13
N VAL A 2 -19.85 16.11 55.89
CA VAL A 2 -19.74 15.21 54.73
C VAL A 2 -18.59 15.72 53.90
N GLU A 3 -17.56 14.89 53.75
CA GLU A 3 -16.38 15.15 52.91
C GLU A 3 -16.76 15.24 51.43
N PRO A 4 -16.28 16.23 50.65
CA PRO A 4 -16.54 16.29 49.23
C PRO A 4 -15.64 15.27 48.49
N SER A 5 -16.29 14.38 47.75
CA SER A 5 -15.66 13.46 46.82
C SER A 5 -14.69 14.17 45.85
N GLU A 6 -13.45 13.77 45.93
CA GLU A 6 -12.38 14.12 45.02
C GLU A 6 -12.70 13.57 43.63
N MET A 7 -13.18 14.45 42.78
CA MET A 7 -13.43 14.15 41.38
C MET A 7 -12.07 13.99 40.67
N ALA A 8 -11.62 12.73 40.50
CA ALA A 8 -10.42 12.39 39.78
C ALA A 8 -10.50 12.96 38.32
N MET A 9 -9.73 14.01 38.12
CA MET A 9 -9.52 14.62 36.79
C MET A 9 -8.84 13.61 35.90
N VAL A 10 -9.59 12.96 35.00
CA VAL A 10 -9.07 12.12 33.96
C VAL A 10 -8.16 13.01 33.10
N PRO A 11 -6.85 12.67 32.95
CA PRO A 11 -5.97 13.48 32.12
C PRO A 11 -6.49 13.44 30.68
N ALA A 12 -6.69 14.62 30.11
CA ALA A 12 -7.06 14.76 28.70
C ALA A 12 -6.05 13.99 27.84
N ARG A 13 -6.54 12.98 27.14
CA ARG A 13 -5.74 12.21 26.16
C ARG A 13 -5.12 13.21 25.19
N ALA A 14 -3.79 13.18 25.07
CA ALA A 14 -3.10 14.00 24.10
C ALA A 14 -3.73 13.79 22.72
N PRO A 15 -3.90 14.85 21.90
CA PRO A 15 -4.50 14.71 20.57
C PRO A 15 -3.68 13.70 19.80
N GLU A 16 -4.32 12.63 19.33
CA GLU A 16 -3.71 11.67 18.45
C GLU A 16 -3.18 12.42 17.21
N PRO A 17 -2.01 12.09 16.69
CA PRO A 17 -1.49 12.73 15.50
C PRO A 17 -2.53 12.57 14.40
N THR A 18 -3.18 13.66 14.02
CA THR A 18 -4.16 13.68 12.94
C THR A 18 -3.43 13.23 11.68
N VAL A 19 -3.66 11.99 11.25
CA VAL A 19 -3.16 11.48 9.97
C VAL A 19 -3.81 12.36 8.90
N PRO A 20 -3.04 13.04 8.04
CA PRO A 20 -3.64 13.86 7.00
C PRO A 20 -4.54 12.98 6.12
N PRO A 21 -5.72 13.47 5.73
CA PRO A 21 -6.66 12.72 4.89
C PRO A 21 -6.12 12.48 3.48
N GLU A 22 -5.05 13.16 3.09
CA GLU A 22 -4.43 13.08 1.78
C GLU A 22 -3.20 12.16 1.80
N PRO A 23 -2.92 11.45 0.70
CA PRO A 23 -1.69 10.68 0.54
C PRO A 23 -0.46 11.56 0.69
N TYR A 24 0.59 11.01 1.29
CA TYR A 24 1.84 11.74 1.49
C TYR A 24 3.05 10.82 1.44
N LEU A 25 4.20 11.41 1.15
CA LEU A 25 5.50 10.78 1.40
C LEU A 25 6.03 11.21 2.75
N SER A 26 6.66 10.29 3.46
CA SER A 26 7.39 10.61 4.69
C SER A 26 8.83 10.11 4.62
N ARG A 27 9.75 10.89 5.22
CA ARG A 27 11.15 10.54 5.41
C ARG A 27 11.49 10.67 6.88
N TRP A 28 12.18 9.68 7.44
CA TRP A 28 12.80 9.78 8.75
C TRP A 28 14.23 10.27 8.58
N GLY A 29 14.55 11.42 9.16
CA GLY A 29 15.89 11.95 9.21
C GLY A 29 16.72 11.32 10.33
N ALA A 30 18.04 11.49 10.29
CA ALA A 30 18.98 10.98 11.30
C ALA A 30 18.74 11.55 12.71
N GLN A 31 18.06 12.67 12.85
CA GLN A 31 17.74 13.35 14.11
C GLN A 31 16.29 13.11 14.57
N ALA A 32 15.65 12.02 14.14
CA ALA A 32 14.26 11.69 14.42
C ALA A 32 13.24 12.75 13.91
N GLU A 33 13.64 13.66 13.06
CA GLU A 33 12.74 14.59 12.40
C GLU A 33 12.04 13.90 11.24
N GLN A 34 10.72 13.89 11.28
CA GLN A 34 9.90 13.37 10.20
C GLN A 34 9.56 14.51 9.24
N ARG A 35 10.09 14.44 8.02
CA ARG A 35 9.66 15.32 6.93
C ARG A 35 8.53 14.65 6.15
N ARG A 36 7.49 15.40 5.83
CA ARG A 36 6.32 14.93 5.08
C ARG A 36 6.06 15.84 3.89
N TRP A 37 5.65 15.24 2.77
CA TRP A 37 5.21 15.93 1.56
C TRP A 37 3.82 15.43 1.19
N ALA A 38 2.80 16.27 1.26
CA ALA A 38 1.45 15.95 0.81
C ALA A 38 1.42 15.81 -0.71
N LEU A 39 0.71 14.81 -1.21
CA LEU A 39 0.59 14.52 -2.64
C LEU A 39 -0.74 15.10 -3.16
N GLN A 40 -0.75 16.40 -3.45
CA GLN A 40 -1.97 17.11 -3.89
C GLN A 40 -2.12 17.14 -5.42
N ALA A 41 -1.02 17.12 -6.15
CA ALA A 41 -1.03 17.13 -7.61
C ALA A 41 -1.14 15.72 -8.18
N ALA A 42 -1.75 15.57 -9.34
CA ALA A 42 -1.83 14.29 -10.04
C ALA A 42 -0.47 13.75 -10.51
N VAL A 43 0.51 14.64 -10.65
CA VAL A 43 1.90 14.32 -11.00
C VAL A 43 2.80 15.08 -10.03
N VAL A 44 3.70 14.33 -9.38
CA VAL A 44 4.63 14.85 -8.37
C VAL A 44 6.03 14.39 -8.71
N THR A 45 6.95 15.32 -8.90
CA THR A 45 8.35 15.04 -9.23
C THR A 45 9.18 14.84 -7.97
N ILE A 46 10.11 13.89 -8.01
CA ILE A 46 11.04 13.59 -6.92
C ILE A 46 12.47 13.75 -7.43
N GLY A 47 13.28 14.49 -6.73
CA GLY A 47 14.66 14.69 -7.12
C GLY A 47 15.48 15.51 -6.15
N ARG A 48 16.75 15.75 -6.51
CA ARG A 48 17.67 16.57 -5.72
C ARG A 48 17.58 18.05 -6.07
N GLU A 49 17.01 18.40 -7.22
CA GLU A 49 16.89 19.79 -7.66
C GLU A 49 15.80 20.50 -6.88
N ALA A 50 16.04 21.78 -6.58
CA ALA A 50 15.08 22.59 -5.83
C ALA A 50 13.75 22.83 -6.56
N SER A 51 13.72 22.58 -7.87
CA SER A 51 12.51 22.64 -8.71
C SER A 51 11.62 21.39 -8.61
N ALA A 52 12.10 20.32 -7.97
CA ALA A 52 11.28 19.13 -7.74
C ALA A 52 10.24 19.39 -6.63
N ASP A 53 9.05 18.78 -6.76
CA ASP A 53 7.99 18.89 -5.73
C ASP A 53 8.41 18.23 -4.42
N VAL A 54 9.10 17.10 -4.52
CA VAL A 54 9.73 16.39 -3.39
C VAL A 54 11.24 16.52 -3.51
N VAL A 55 11.79 17.49 -2.79
CA VAL A 55 13.23 17.74 -2.80
C VAL A 55 13.92 16.83 -1.80
N ILE A 56 14.85 16.00 -2.29
CA ILE A 56 15.75 15.18 -1.49
C ILE A 56 17.13 15.85 -1.54
N ASP A 57 17.36 16.75 -0.62
CA ASP A 57 18.62 17.45 -0.41
C ASP A 57 19.63 16.55 0.34
N GLY A 58 20.91 16.82 0.13
CA GLY A 58 22.00 16.15 0.86
C GLY A 58 22.36 14.74 0.40
N ASP A 59 21.64 14.15 -0.56
CA ASP A 59 21.96 12.82 -1.11
C ASP A 59 22.45 12.94 -2.56
N LEU A 60 23.76 12.84 -2.77
CA LEU A 60 24.39 12.94 -4.10
C LEU A 60 24.06 11.75 -5.02
N LEU A 61 23.54 10.66 -4.47
CA LEU A 61 23.10 9.50 -5.26
C LEU A 61 21.73 9.73 -5.89
N VAL A 62 21.02 10.78 -5.49
CA VAL A 62 19.73 11.17 -6.06
C VAL A 62 19.99 12.06 -7.29
N SER A 63 19.39 11.73 -8.41
CA SER A 63 19.44 12.55 -9.64
C SER A 63 18.69 13.88 -9.43
N ARG A 64 19.00 14.90 -10.23
CA ARG A 64 18.29 16.20 -10.21
C ARG A 64 16.78 16.00 -10.33
N LEU A 65 16.35 15.33 -11.38
CA LEU A 65 15.05 14.67 -11.52
C LEU A 65 15.32 13.16 -11.42
N HIS A 66 14.68 12.47 -10.49
CA HIS A 66 14.98 11.06 -10.22
C HIS A 66 13.83 10.14 -10.63
N SER A 67 12.65 10.44 -10.15
CA SER A 67 11.44 9.69 -10.44
C SER A 67 10.22 10.61 -10.35
N THR A 68 9.09 10.09 -10.78
CA THR A 68 7.82 10.82 -10.75
C THR A 68 6.75 9.93 -10.12
N LEU A 69 5.91 10.51 -9.27
CA LEU A 69 4.67 9.89 -8.83
C LEU A 69 3.54 10.38 -9.75
N GLU A 70 2.70 9.47 -10.19
CA GLU A 70 1.53 9.77 -11.01
C GLU A 70 0.29 9.15 -10.36
N ARG A 71 -0.80 9.92 -10.30
CA ARG A 71 -2.10 9.41 -9.87
C ARG A 71 -2.90 9.01 -11.11
N VAL A 72 -3.12 7.71 -11.30
CA VAL A 72 -3.84 7.16 -12.45
C VAL A 72 -5.03 6.35 -11.93
N ALA A 73 -6.24 6.71 -12.35
CA ALA A 73 -7.48 6.04 -11.94
C ALA A 73 -7.62 5.86 -10.42
N GLY A 74 -7.22 6.88 -9.65
CA GLY A 74 -7.27 6.84 -8.17
C GLY A 74 -6.05 6.19 -7.52
N ALA A 75 -5.29 5.38 -8.21
CA ALA A 75 -4.10 4.72 -7.68
C ALA A 75 -2.83 5.55 -7.91
N TRP A 76 -1.92 5.53 -6.94
CA TRP A 76 -0.61 6.13 -7.07
C TRP A 76 0.39 5.16 -7.69
N THR A 77 1.18 5.66 -8.61
CA THR A 77 2.18 4.89 -9.35
C THR A 77 3.49 5.64 -9.35
N ILE A 78 4.59 4.96 -9.03
CA ILE A 78 5.93 5.51 -9.21
C ILE A 78 6.49 5.14 -10.58
N VAL A 79 7.11 6.12 -11.23
CA VAL A 79 7.65 5.98 -12.58
C VAL A 79 9.13 6.32 -12.58
N ASP A 80 9.94 5.38 -13.06
CA ASP A 80 11.35 5.57 -13.36
C ASP A 80 11.66 4.94 -14.73
N ASN A 81 11.57 5.75 -15.76
CA ASN A 81 11.82 5.34 -17.14
C ASN A 81 13.31 5.43 -17.51
N GLY A 82 14.22 5.14 -16.57
CA GLY A 82 15.66 5.25 -16.78
C GLY A 82 16.20 6.67 -16.67
N VAL A 83 15.42 7.60 -16.11
CA VAL A 83 15.84 8.98 -15.84
C VAL A 83 16.82 9.03 -14.66
N SER A 84 16.63 8.14 -13.70
CA SER A 84 17.52 8.06 -12.53
C SER A 84 18.84 7.37 -12.88
N ARG A 85 19.95 7.89 -12.34
CA ARG A 85 21.27 7.27 -12.52
C ARG A 85 21.44 5.98 -11.73
N ASN A 86 20.92 5.96 -10.50
CA ASN A 86 21.13 4.84 -9.56
C ASN A 86 19.89 3.96 -9.41
N GLY A 87 18.79 4.30 -10.06
CA GLY A 87 17.54 3.56 -10.01
C GLY A 87 16.69 3.88 -8.77
N THR A 88 15.41 3.68 -8.94
CA THR A 88 14.39 3.74 -7.90
C THR A 88 14.01 2.32 -7.48
N PHE A 89 13.74 2.10 -6.20
CA PHE A 89 13.38 0.78 -5.68
C PHE A 89 12.15 0.88 -4.79
N VAL A 90 11.20 -0.02 -4.99
CA VAL A 90 10.02 -0.18 -4.12
C VAL A 90 10.12 -1.51 -3.40
N ASN A 91 10.11 -1.48 -2.06
CA ASN A 91 10.26 -2.66 -1.21
C ASN A 91 11.48 -3.53 -1.60
N GLY A 92 12.59 -2.88 -1.94
CA GLY A 92 13.84 -3.53 -2.36
C GLY A 92 13.87 -3.99 -3.82
N ARG A 93 12.78 -3.91 -4.57
CA ARG A 93 12.71 -4.29 -6.00
C ARG A 93 12.90 -3.06 -6.88
N ARG A 94 13.79 -3.16 -7.87
CA ARG A 94 14.03 -2.05 -8.81
C ARG A 94 12.79 -1.76 -9.64
N VAL A 95 12.43 -0.49 -9.73
CA VAL A 95 11.39 0.01 -10.63
C VAL A 95 11.93 -0.02 -12.07
N SER A 96 11.19 -0.65 -12.96
CA SER A 96 11.43 -0.64 -14.39
C SER A 96 10.16 -0.16 -15.06
N GLY A 97 10.13 1.11 -15.46
CA GLY A 97 8.93 1.74 -15.96
C GLY A 97 8.01 2.22 -14.84
N ARG A 98 6.89 1.55 -14.64
CA ARG A 98 5.83 1.95 -13.70
C ARG A 98 5.55 0.87 -12.67
N VAL A 99 5.38 1.26 -11.40
CA VAL A 99 5.00 0.38 -10.29
C VAL A 99 3.91 1.06 -9.47
N GLN A 100 2.79 0.39 -9.27
CA GLN A 100 1.72 0.87 -8.41
C GLN A 100 2.18 0.82 -6.95
N LEU A 101 1.84 1.86 -6.19
CA LEU A 101 2.16 1.99 -4.77
C LEU A 101 0.96 1.63 -3.90
N HIS A 102 1.24 1.00 -2.78
CA HIS A 102 0.29 0.67 -1.72
C HIS A 102 0.69 1.37 -0.42
N ASP A 103 -0.24 1.49 0.50
CA ASP A 103 0.07 2.08 1.81
C ASP A 103 1.24 1.38 2.47
N ARG A 104 2.15 2.17 3.07
CA ARG A 104 3.38 1.73 3.73
C ARG A 104 4.49 1.20 2.81
N ASP A 105 4.35 1.30 1.49
CA ASP A 105 5.46 0.97 0.59
C ASP A 105 6.70 1.82 0.87
N GLN A 106 7.85 1.16 0.90
CA GLN A 106 9.14 1.81 1.06
C GLN A 106 9.77 2.10 -0.30
N ILE A 107 10.02 3.36 -0.57
CA ILE A 107 10.64 3.85 -1.80
C ILE A 107 12.08 4.25 -1.48
N ARG A 108 13.05 3.52 -2.00
CA ARG A 108 14.48 3.88 -1.88
C ARG A 108 14.94 4.58 -3.14
N ILE A 109 15.52 5.76 -2.93
CA ILE A 109 16.06 6.64 -3.96
C ILE A 109 17.46 7.08 -3.53
N GLY A 110 18.50 6.59 -4.18
CA GLY A 110 19.86 6.74 -3.70
C GLY A 110 20.04 6.05 -2.35
N GLY A 111 20.56 6.79 -1.36
CA GLY A 111 20.67 6.37 0.05
C GLY A 111 19.44 6.73 0.88
N THR A 112 18.48 7.45 0.31
CA THR A 112 17.29 7.93 1.01
C THR A 112 16.15 6.92 0.90
N VAL A 113 15.46 6.67 2.01
CA VAL A 113 14.24 5.85 2.07
C VAL A 113 13.05 6.75 2.41
N LEU A 114 12.04 6.72 1.55
CA LEU A 114 10.76 7.35 1.74
C LEU A 114 9.71 6.28 2.02
N THR A 115 8.72 6.60 2.84
CA THR A 115 7.53 5.75 3.02
C THR A 115 6.35 6.44 2.36
N PHE A 116 5.67 5.74 1.48
CA PHE A 116 4.40 6.17 0.92
C PHE A 116 3.30 5.87 1.92
N CYS A 117 2.50 6.85 2.24
CA CYS A 117 1.36 6.73 3.13
C CYS A 117 0.11 7.18 2.38
N ALA A 118 -0.77 6.25 2.10
CA ALA A 118 -2.11 6.50 1.62
C ALA A 118 -3.06 6.16 2.76
N PRO A 119 -3.60 7.16 3.49
CA PRO A 119 -4.72 6.88 4.38
C PRO A 119 -5.77 6.19 3.52
N ALA A 120 -6.31 5.07 3.99
CA ALA A 120 -7.25 4.28 3.22
C ALA A 120 -8.33 5.22 2.65
N GLU A 121 -8.25 5.52 1.37
CA GLU A 121 -9.44 5.93 0.66
C GLU A 121 -10.40 4.78 0.91
N ILE A 122 -11.55 5.08 1.50
CA ILE A 122 -12.67 4.15 1.51
C ILE A 122 -13.04 4.06 0.03
N ASP A 123 -12.28 3.24 -0.66
CA ASP A 123 -12.48 2.96 -2.07
C ASP A 123 -13.77 2.13 -2.12
N GLY A 124 -14.89 2.83 -2.37
CA GLY A 124 -16.19 2.21 -2.55
C GLY A 124 -16.24 1.24 -3.72
N LEU A 125 -15.10 0.89 -4.30
CA LEU A 125 -14.89 -0.03 -5.41
C LEU A 125 -13.97 -1.21 -5.06
N HIS A 126 -13.57 -1.38 -3.80
CA HIS A 126 -13.09 -2.68 -3.40
C HIS A 126 -14.25 -3.66 -3.61
N THR A 127 -14.18 -4.44 -4.68
CA THR A 127 -14.81 -5.75 -4.66
C THR A 127 -14.43 -6.34 -3.33
N LEU A 128 -15.37 -6.49 -2.42
CA LEU A 128 -15.14 -7.15 -1.15
C LEU A 128 -14.47 -8.48 -1.51
N VAL A 129 -13.16 -8.56 -1.33
CA VAL A 129 -12.50 -9.85 -1.27
C VAL A 129 -13.16 -10.48 -0.06
N GLY A 130 -14.11 -11.38 -0.34
CA GLY A 130 -14.81 -12.09 0.71
C GLY A 130 -13.77 -12.57 1.70
N GLU A 131 -14.02 -12.39 2.98
CA GLU A 131 -13.13 -12.93 4.01
C GLU A 131 -12.72 -14.34 3.58
N PRO A 132 -11.44 -14.70 3.67
CA PRO A 132 -11.04 -16.06 3.37
C PRO A 132 -11.94 -16.96 4.21
N LEU A 133 -12.79 -17.72 3.53
CA LEU A 133 -13.66 -18.68 4.21
C LEU A 133 -12.79 -19.46 5.18
N PRO A 134 -13.19 -19.59 6.44
CA PRO A 134 -12.40 -20.29 7.44
C PRO A 134 -12.01 -21.65 6.85
N THR A 135 -10.73 -21.88 6.71
CA THR A 135 -10.11 -23.07 6.07
C THR A 135 -10.56 -24.40 6.72
N THR A 136 -11.48 -24.35 7.68
CA THR A 136 -12.05 -25.46 8.41
C THR A 136 -13.54 -25.65 8.22
N ALA A 137 -14.12 -25.16 7.12
CA ALA A 137 -15.47 -25.60 6.75
C ALA A 137 -15.41 -27.10 6.45
N ARG A 138 -15.66 -27.92 7.46
CA ARG A 138 -15.80 -29.38 7.27
C ARG A 138 -17.00 -29.59 6.37
N LEU A 139 -16.74 -30.05 5.16
CA LEU A 139 -17.79 -30.45 4.23
C LEU A 139 -18.67 -31.51 4.91
N THR A 140 -19.96 -31.36 4.81
CA THR A 140 -20.87 -32.42 5.22
C THR A 140 -20.66 -33.64 4.32
N PRO A 141 -20.96 -34.87 4.79
CA PRO A 141 -20.82 -36.08 3.97
C PRO A 141 -21.49 -35.98 2.61
N ALA A 142 -22.64 -35.33 2.54
CA ALA A 142 -23.35 -35.09 1.29
C ALA A 142 -22.60 -34.13 0.34
N GLN A 143 -22.07 -33.04 0.86
CA GLN A 143 -21.24 -32.07 0.08
C GLN A 143 -19.95 -32.73 -0.39
N HIS A 144 -19.31 -33.55 0.42
CA HIS A 144 -18.12 -34.31 0.05
C HIS A 144 -18.40 -35.29 -1.10
N THR A 145 -19.53 -35.98 -1.08
CA THR A 145 -19.94 -36.91 -2.15
C THR A 145 -20.17 -36.16 -3.46
N VAL A 146 -20.85 -35.02 -3.43
CA VAL A 146 -21.10 -34.19 -4.61
C VAL A 146 -19.79 -33.65 -5.19
N LEU A 147 -18.87 -33.20 -4.34
CA LEU A 147 -17.59 -32.69 -4.78
C LEU A 147 -16.73 -33.77 -5.46
N ILE A 148 -16.69 -34.98 -4.89
CA ILE A 148 -16.00 -36.12 -5.50
C ILE A 148 -16.60 -36.45 -6.87
N ALA A 149 -17.93 -36.46 -6.99
CA ALA A 149 -18.60 -36.76 -8.25
C ALA A 149 -18.27 -35.70 -9.32
N LEU A 150 -18.23 -34.41 -8.95
CA LEU A 150 -17.92 -33.33 -9.87
C LEU A 150 -16.42 -33.31 -10.27
N CYS A 151 -15.52 -33.71 -9.38
CA CYS A 151 -14.08 -33.71 -9.65
C CYS A 151 -13.58 -35.00 -10.31
N ARG A 152 -14.38 -36.05 -10.37
CA ARG A 152 -14.01 -37.35 -10.97
C ARG A 152 -13.47 -37.22 -12.40
N PRO A 153 -14.11 -36.44 -13.30
CA PRO A 153 -13.60 -36.28 -14.67
C PRO A 153 -12.22 -35.65 -14.76
N TYR A 154 -11.83 -34.83 -13.75
CA TYR A 154 -10.53 -34.17 -13.72
C TYR A 154 -9.41 -35.03 -13.12
N LYS A 155 -9.76 -36.13 -12.43
CA LYS A 155 -8.77 -37.01 -11.83
C LYS A 155 -8.24 -38.06 -12.83
N ASP A 156 -8.98 -38.31 -13.92
CA ASP A 156 -8.66 -39.35 -14.91
C ASP A 156 -7.93 -38.78 -16.14
N GLU A 157 -7.23 -37.63 -16.02
CA GLU A 157 -6.36 -36.99 -17.06
C GLU A 157 -6.98 -36.84 -18.47
N LEU A 158 -8.30 -36.76 -18.58
CA LEU A 158 -8.93 -36.44 -19.85
C LEU A 158 -8.88 -34.93 -20.07
N ALA A 159 -8.07 -34.48 -21.02
CA ALA A 159 -7.74 -33.10 -21.31
C ALA A 159 -8.94 -32.19 -21.68
N TYR A 160 -10.18 -32.71 -21.76
CA TYR A 160 -11.40 -31.97 -22.11
C TYR A 160 -12.65 -32.56 -21.45
N ALA A 161 -12.66 -32.67 -20.12
CA ALA A 161 -13.89 -33.10 -19.43
C ALA A 161 -14.76 -31.88 -19.12
N THR A 162 -15.99 -31.84 -19.65
CA THR A 162 -17.02 -30.88 -19.23
C THR A 162 -17.63 -31.30 -17.90
N PRO A 163 -17.81 -30.39 -16.93
CA PRO A 163 -18.49 -30.71 -15.67
C PRO A 163 -19.95 -31.14 -15.93
N ALA A 164 -20.42 -32.12 -15.17
CA ALA A 164 -21.79 -32.58 -15.24
C ALA A 164 -22.73 -31.41 -14.88
N THR A 165 -23.58 -31.01 -15.82
CA THR A 165 -24.66 -30.05 -15.58
C THR A 165 -25.81 -30.77 -14.87
N ASN A 166 -26.28 -30.18 -13.76
CA ASN A 166 -27.53 -30.61 -13.14
C ASN A 166 -28.69 -30.39 -14.09
N GLN A 167 -29.39 -31.46 -14.41
CA GLN A 167 -30.74 -31.40 -14.96
C GLN A 167 -31.72 -31.41 -13.79
#